data_c1f9420d2d29031e70baa8dff0297159
#
_entry.id   c1f9420d2d29031e70baa8dff0297159
#
_cell.length_a   1.000
_cell.length_b   1.000
_cell.length_c   1.000
_cell.angle_alpha   90.00
_cell.angle_beta   90.00
_cell.angle_gamma   90.00
#
_symmetry.space_group_name_H-M   'P 1'
#
loop_
_entity.id
_entity.type
_entity.pdbx_description
1 polymer ?
#
loop_
_entity_poly.entity_id
_entity_poly.type
_entity_poly.pdbx_seq_one_letter_code
_entity_poly.pdbx_strand_id
1 'polypeptide(L)'
;MNKNSLEGKKILFLSPKYMNIYKDVISCINKLGGEVSWVSSDLISPNPYLVSVKNRLTEENINKFNEKCELLWKDLFSQKEYNKKYDYFFTIDGLMICPFLFKELSTRNPDVKKVLFLYDKNDGMQEINSTYHYYDAIYTFDLGDRDKYHLKFMPIYWVPSDSVNNIRYDIFGFASYNSRKPDRTKMFNEVNKICKAKGLSTFVKLYYPMKNRMVFCLKNIIHYLFNHKSYTPLSYIKEGLITGQSLSPDDFRQTIRESRVILDTQAPYQDGLTARFMWALGEGKKIITTNSSITRYPFYDPKQFYILHDIDVDELLNFIVEPFVVLEDNKLMIEQYRIDNWILKMLCE
;
A
#
# COMPACT_ATOMS: atom_id res chain seq x y z
N MET A 1 -4.34 1.91 -26.20
CA MET A 1 -4.65 0.57 -25.68
C MET A 1 -6.13 0.29 -25.86
N ASN A 2 -6.48 -0.91 -26.29
CA ASN A 2 -7.88 -1.30 -26.53
C ASN A 2 -8.62 -1.32 -25.19
N LYS A 3 -9.74 -0.61 -25.06
CA LYS A 3 -10.49 -0.47 -23.79
C LYS A 3 -10.99 -1.79 -23.17
N ASN A 4 -10.91 -2.90 -23.91
CA ASN A 4 -11.44 -4.22 -23.53
C ASN A 4 -10.39 -5.34 -23.66
N SER A 5 -9.15 -5.09 -23.26
CA SER A 5 -8.08 -6.09 -23.43
C SER A 5 -8.18 -7.30 -22.49
N LEU A 6 -9.10 -7.30 -21.51
CA LEU A 6 -9.44 -8.46 -20.66
C LEU A 6 -10.82 -9.06 -21.00
N GLU A 7 -11.42 -8.68 -22.14
CA GLU A 7 -12.73 -9.17 -22.56
C GLU A 7 -12.80 -10.69 -22.57
N GLY A 8 -13.76 -11.24 -21.83
CA GLY A 8 -13.98 -12.68 -21.69
C GLY A 8 -12.91 -13.47 -20.92
N LYS A 9 -11.88 -12.81 -20.41
CA LYS A 9 -10.84 -13.45 -19.60
C LYS A 9 -11.32 -13.75 -18.19
N LYS A 10 -10.99 -14.93 -17.67
CA LYS A 10 -11.32 -15.37 -16.31
C LYS A 10 -10.09 -15.28 -15.42
N ILE A 11 -10.21 -14.52 -14.35
CA ILE A 11 -9.12 -14.22 -13.44
C ILE A 11 -9.44 -14.79 -12.05
N LEU A 12 -8.58 -15.68 -11.53
CA LEU A 12 -8.57 -16.01 -10.12
C LEU A 12 -7.69 -14.98 -9.41
N PHE A 13 -8.32 -14.15 -8.58
CA PHE A 13 -7.62 -13.08 -7.87
C PHE A 13 -7.53 -13.40 -6.38
N LEU A 14 -6.30 -13.48 -5.85
CA LEU A 14 -6.00 -13.74 -4.45
C LEU A 14 -5.37 -12.50 -3.81
N SER A 15 -5.97 -11.96 -2.76
CA SER A 15 -5.43 -10.78 -2.06
C SER A 15 -5.96 -10.64 -0.64
N PRO A 16 -5.25 -9.92 0.25
CA PRO A 16 -5.78 -9.54 1.56
C PRO A 16 -6.89 -8.48 1.41
N LYS A 17 -7.72 -8.35 2.46
CA LYS A 17 -8.75 -7.29 2.56
C LYS A 17 -8.20 -5.90 2.90
N TYR A 18 -6.90 -5.79 3.07
CA TYR A 18 -6.23 -4.57 3.50
C TYR A 18 -6.58 -3.37 2.60
N MET A 19 -6.97 -2.25 3.21
CA MET A 19 -7.30 -0.96 2.57
C MET A 19 -8.25 -1.03 1.36
N ASN A 20 -9.09 -2.06 1.27
CA ASN A 20 -10.02 -2.29 0.15
C ASN A 20 -9.35 -2.38 -1.25
N ILE A 21 -8.04 -2.62 -1.32
CA ILE A 21 -7.27 -2.77 -2.57
C ILE A 21 -7.96 -3.77 -3.51
N TYR A 22 -8.46 -4.87 -2.94
CA TYR A 22 -9.17 -5.89 -3.72
C TYR A 22 -10.40 -5.34 -4.46
N LYS A 23 -11.14 -4.38 -3.87
CA LYS A 23 -12.32 -3.79 -4.51
C LYS A 23 -11.95 -2.94 -5.73
N ASP A 24 -10.88 -2.16 -5.62
CA ASP A 24 -10.39 -1.33 -6.73
C ASP A 24 -9.97 -2.23 -7.90
N VAL A 25 -9.20 -3.29 -7.62
CA VAL A 25 -8.71 -4.25 -8.61
C VAL A 25 -9.87 -5.00 -9.29
N ILE A 26 -10.82 -5.55 -8.51
CA ILE A 26 -12.00 -6.25 -9.05
C ILE A 26 -12.83 -5.31 -9.94
N SER A 27 -13.12 -4.11 -9.43
CA SER A 27 -13.89 -3.12 -10.18
C SER A 27 -13.22 -2.76 -11.52
N CYS A 28 -11.90 -2.60 -11.50
CA CYS A 28 -11.15 -2.26 -12.70
C CYS A 28 -11.11 -3.42 -13.70
N ILE A 29 -10.82 -4.65 -13.25
CA ILE A 29 -10.81 -5.83 -14.14
C ILE A 29 -12.19 -6.02 -14.80
N ASN A 30 -13.28 -5.88 -14.04
CA ASN A 30 -14.63 -5.96 -14.58
C ASN A 30 -14.92 -4.88 -15.62
N LYS A 31 -14.45 -3.64 -15.39
CA LYS A 31 -14.55 -2.54 -16.38
C LYS A 31 -13.73 -2.80 -17.65
N LEU A 32 -12.67 -3.57 -17.56
CA LEU A 32 -11.83 -4.01 -18.68
C LEU A 32 -12.39 -5.24 -19.40
N GLY A 33 -13.58 -5.76 -18.99
CA GLY A 33 -14.27 -6.89 -19.60
C GLY A 33 -13.89 -8.26 -19.04
N GLY A 34 -13.07 -8.31 -17.98
CA GLY A 34 -12.66 -9.57 -17.33
C GLY A 34 -13.68 -10.06 -16.29
N GLU A 35 -13.71 -11.37 -16.07
CA GLU A 35 -14.49 -12.03 -15.01
C GLU A 35 -13.58 -12.40 -13.84
N VAL A 36 -13.87 -11.89 -12.63
CA VAL A 36 -13.04 -12.12 -11.43
C VAL A 36 -13.70 -13.10 -10.48
N SER A 37 -12.98 -14.17 -10.12
CA SER A 37 -13.24 -14.96 -8.90
C SER A 37 -12.23 -14.53 -7.84
N TRP A 38 -12.71 -13.84 -6.79
CA TRP A 38 -11.82 -13.32 -5.74
C TRP A 38 -11.81 -14.22 -4.52
N VAL A 39 -10.60 -14.46 -4.00
CA VAL A 39 -10.36 -15.17 -2.75
C VAL A 39 -9.58 -14.26 -1.80
N SER A 40 -10.04 -14.16 -0.55
CA SER A 40 -9.29 -13.46 0.49
C SER A 40 -8.17 -14.34 1.03
N SER A 41 -6.94 -13.87 0.98
CA SER A 41 -5.81 -14.55 1.63
C SER A 41 -5.91 -14.54 3.17
N ASP A 42 -6.80 -13.72 3.75
CA ASP A 42 -7.07 -13.70 5.20
C ASP A 42 -7.77 -14.98 5.70
N LEU A 43 -8.26 -15.84 4.79
CA LEU A 43 -8.84 -17.14 5.16
C LEU A 43 -7.85 -18.06 5.89
N ILE A 44 -6.56 -17.94 5.62
CA ILE A 44 -5.56 -18.77 6.29
C ILE A 44 -5.28 -18.30 7.71
N SER A 45 -5.34 -16.98 7.93
CA SER A 45 -5.22 -16.33 9.23
C SER A 45 -5.73 -14.89 9.14
N PRO A 46 -6.41 -14.37 10.19
CA PRO A 46 -6.81 -12.96 10.25
C PRO A 46 -5.62 -11.98 10.19
N ASN A 47 -4.42 -12.48 10.49
CA ASN A 47 -3.16 -11.75 10.33
C ASN A 47 -2.10 -12.67 9.73
N PRO A 48 -2.10 -12.87 8.41
CA PRO A 48 -1.16 -13.74 7.72
C PRO A 48 0.31 -13.34 7.94
N TYR A 49 0.60 -12.05 8.10
CA TYR A 49 1.95 -11.57 8.44
C TYR A 49 2.48 -12.09 9.78
N LEU A 50 1.60 -12.24 10.78
CA LEU A 50 2.01 -12.77 12.08
C LEU A 50 2.31 -14.28 12.03
N VAL A 51 1.62 -15.01 11.17
CA VAL A 51 1.89 -16.44 10.97
C VAL A 51 3.20 -16.62 10.21
N SER A 52 3.42 -15.85 9.14
CA SER A 52 4.64 -15.98 8.33
C SER A 52 5.90 -15.53 9.08
N VAL A 53 5.84 -14.48 9.88
CA VAL A 53 7.03 -13.86 10.50
C VAL A 53 7.46 -14.53 11.81
N LYS A 54 6.55 -15.07 12.62
CA LYS A 54 6.88 -15.63 13.94
C LYS A 54 7.06 -17.14 13.97
N ASN A 55 6.43 -17.88 13.07
CA ASN A 55 6.46 -19.34 13.05
C ASN A 55 7.42 -19.88 11.98
N ARG A 56 8.42 -19.10 11.62
CA ARG A 56 9.32 -19.40 10.52
C ARG A 56 10.19 -20.60 10.74
N LEU A 57 10.19 -21.45 9.70
CA LEU A 57 11.38 -22.04 9.11
C LEU A 57 11.87 -23.35 9.73
N THR A 58 10.98 -24.12 10.29
CA THR A 58 11.21 -25.55 10.24
C THR A 58 10.46 -26.13 9.04
N GLU A 59 11.02 -27.10 8.36
CA GLU A 59 10.34 -27.84 7.30
C GLU A 59 8.96 -28.35 7.75
N GLU A 60 8.82 -28.75 9.01
CA GLU A 60 7.56 -29.12 9.63
C GLU A 60 6.51 -27.99 9.60
N ASN A 61 6.90 -26.75 9.90
CA ASN A 61 5.98 -25.61 9.89
C ASN A 61 5.55 -25.23 8.45
N ILE A 62 6.45 -25.35 7.49
CA ILE A 62 6.15 -25.15 6.06
C ILE A 62 5.16 -26.22 5.60
N ASN A 63 5.38 -27.48 5.96
CA ASN A 63 4.48 -28.56 5.59
C ASN A 63 3.11 -28.39 6.21
N LYS A 64 3.00 -28.07 7.50
CA LYS A 64 1.71 -27.76 8.16
C LYS A 64 0.98 -26.58 7.50
N PHE A 65 1.71 -25.54 7.09
CA PHE A 65 1.15 -24.42 6.38
C PHE A 65 0.62 -24.84 4.99
N ASN A 66 1.41 -25.59 4.25
CA ASN A 66 1.03 -26.11 2.92
C ASN A 66 -0.20 -27.01 3.01
N GLU A 67 -0.26 -27.91 3.98
CA GLU A 67 -1.43 -28.78 4.23
C GLU A 67 -2.69 -27.96 4.50
N LYS A 68 -2.59 -26.96 5.35
CA LYS A 68 -3.72 -26.05 5.64
C LYS A 68 -4.16 -25.27 4.40
N CYS A 69 -3.24 -24.74 3.62
CA CYS A 69 -3.54 -24.08 2.35
C CYS A 69 -4.20 -25.03 1.37
N GLU A 70 -3.69 -26.25 1.23
CA GLU A 70 -4.23 -27.26 0.34
C GLU A 70 -5.68 -27.61 0.69
N LEU A 71 -6.00 -27.81 1.98
CA LEU A 71 -7.37 -28.07 2.41
C LEU A 71 -8.31 -26.93 2.06
N LEU A 72 -7.89 -25.67 2.27
CA LEU A 72 -8.68 -24.51 1.89
C LEU A 72 -8.90 -24.42 0.37
N TRP A 73 -7.88 -24.69 -0.45
CA TRP A 73 -8.02 -24.66 -1.89
C TRP A 73 -8.85 -25.82 -2.43
N LYS A 74 -8.77 -27.02 -1.83
CA LYS A 74 -9.66 -28.16 -2.17
C LYS A 74 -11.12 -27.80 -1.90
N ASP A 75 -11.41 -27.19 -0.76
CA ASP A 75 -12.76 -26.73 -0.42
C ASP A 75 -13.25 -25.67 -1.42
N LEU A 76 -12.45 -24.64 -1.69
CA LEU A 76 -12.80 -23.59 -2.66
C LEU A 76 -13.06 -24.19 -4.06
N PHE A 77 -12.18 -25.03 -4.57
CA PHE A 77 -12.35 -25.63 -5.90
C PHE A 77 -13.46 -26.68 -5.98
N SER A 78 -14.02 -27.15 -4.87
CA SER A 78 -15.24 -27.96 -4.84
C SER A 78 -16.51 -27.13 -5.11
N GLN A 79 -16.44 -25.80 -4.87
CA GLN A 79 -17.55 -24.89 -5.04
C GLN A 79 -17.67 -24.46 -6.52
N LYS A 80 -18.91 -24.42 -7.05
CA LYS A 80 -19.20 -24.09 -8.47
C LYS A 80 -18.59 -22.74 -8.89
N GLU A 81 -18.54 -21.78 -7.98
CA GLU A 81 -18.00 -20.43 -8.22
C GLU A 81 -16.52 -20.47 -8.59
N TYR A 82 -15.72 -21.31 -7.95
CA TYR A 82 -14.27 -21.41 -8.14
C TYR A 82 -13.85 -22.58 -9.04
N ASN A 83 -14.74 -23.51 -9.34
CA ASN A 83 -14.49 -24.66 -10.20
C ASN A 83 -14.51 -24.27 -11.67
N LYS A 84 -13.56 -23.47 -12.10
CA LYS A 84 -13.46 -22.90 -13.45
C LYS A 84 -12.07 -23.11 -14.04
N LYS A 85 -11.98 -22.96 -15.36
CA LYS A 85 -10.73 -22.75 -16.10
C LYS A 85 -10.42 -21.25 -16.05
N TYR A 86 -9.24 -20.86 -15.53
CA TYR A 86 -8.81 -19.48 -15.45
C TYR A 86 -7.74 -19.19 -16.50
N ASP A 87 -7.79 -17.98 -17.11
CA ASP A 87 -6.73 -17.47 -17.99
C ASP A 87 -5.58 -16.89 -17.19
N TYR A 88 -5.89 -16.29 -16.02
CA TYR A 88 -4.92 -15.68 -15.13
C TYR A 88 -5.13 -16.11 -13.69
N PHE A 89 -4.03 -16.37 -13.01
CA PHE A 89 -3.95 -16.32 -11.55
C PHE A 89 -3.17 -15.09 -11.16
N PHE A 90 -3.83 -14.14 -10.51
CA PHE A 90 -3.24 -12.91 -10.05
C PHE A 90 -3.26 -12.85 -8.53
N THR A 91 -2.12 -12.58 -7.90
CA THR A 91 -2.06 -12.45 -6.44
C THR A 91 -1.28 -11.22 -5.99
N ILE A 92 -1.78 -10.59 -4.92
CA ILE A 92 -1.10 -9.54 -4.18
C ILE A 92 -0.51 -10.17 -2.91
N ASP A 93 0.78 -9.93 -2.66
CA ASP A 93 1.61 -10.41 -1.54
C ASP A 93 1.84 -11.93 -1.45
N GLY A 94 1.23 -12.74 -2.30
CA GLY A 94 1.51 -14.17 -2.39
C GLY A 94 1.21 -14.99 -1.13
N LEU A 95 0.29 -14.54 -0.30
CA LEU A 95 -0.17 -15.27 0.89
C LEU A 95 -1.15 -16.38 0.50
N MET A 96 -1.27 -17.43 1.32
CA MET A 96 -2.12 -18.62 1.07
C MET A 96 -1.71 -19.40 -0.19
N ILE A 97 -0.42 -19.40 -0.51
CA ILE A 97 0.16 -20.11 -1.64
C ILE A 97 0.73 -21.46 -1.19
N CYS A 98 0.47 -22.50 -1.99
CA CYS A 98 1.04 -23.84 -1.78
C CYS A 98 1.21 -24.58 -3.12
N PRO A 99 2.05 -25.62 -3.21
CA PRO A 99 2.28 -26.38 -4.44
C PRO A 99 1.00 -26.95 -5.08
N PHE A 100 0.02 -27.37 -4.26
CA PHE A 100 -1.27 -27.89 -4.72
C PHE A 100 -2.00 -26.88 -5.60
N LEU A 101 -2.06 -25.61 -5.21
CA LEU A 101 -2.73 -24.57 -5.97
C LEU A 101 -2.21 -24.47 -7.40
N PHE A 102 -0.89 -24.38 -7.55
CA PHE A 102 -0.27 -24.25 -8.88
C PHE A 102 -0.48 -25.50 -9.75
N LYS A 103 -0.37 -26.68 -9.14
CA LYS A 103 -0.65 -27.96 -9.83
C LYS A 103 -2.09 -27.98 -10.33
N GLU A 104 -3.05 -27.61 -9.50
CA GLU A 104 -4.46 -27.58 -9.85
C GLU A 104 -4.78 -26.56 -10.94
N LEU A 105 -4.23 -25.34 -10.85
CA LEU A 105 -4.38 -24.31 -11.88
C LEU A 105 -3.85 -24.77 -13.23
N SER A 106 -2.64 -25.35 -13.27
CA SER A 106 -2.02 -25.83 -14.51
C SER A 106 -2.72 -27.06 -15.07
N THR A 107 -3.29 -27.92 -14.22
CA THR A 107 -4.09 -29.08 -14.66
C THR A 107 -5.38 -28.62 -15.35
N ARG A 108 -6.03 -27.58 -14.84
CA ARG A 108 -7.27 -27.00 -15.41
C ARG A 108 -7.00 -26.19 -16.68
N ASN A 109 -5.91 -25.46 -16.70
CA ASN A 109 -5.45 -24.68 -17.84
C ASN A 109 -3.91 -24.66 -17.90
N PRO A 110 -3.27 -25.44 -18.80
CA PRO A 110 -1.81 -25.40 -18.94
C PRO A 110 -1.25 -24.01 -19.30
N ASP A 111 -2.07 -23.17 -19.95
CA ASP A 111 -1.69 -21.83 -20.41
C ASP A 111 -2.04 -20.73 -19.39
N VAL A 112 -2.44 -21.09 -18.14
CA VAL A 112 -2.76 -20.10 -17.12
C VAL A 112 -1.55 -19.26 -16.79
N LYS A 113 -1.64 -17.94 -16.99
CA LYS A 113 -0.57 -16.99 -16.63
C LYS A 113 -0.66 -16.64 -15.14
N LYS A 114 0.41 -16.84 -14.41
CA LYS A 114 0.51 -16.67 -12.95
C LYS A 114 1.34 -15.45 -12.63
N VAL A 115 0.71 -14.44 -12.01
CA VAL A 115 1.31 -13.13 -11.75
C VAL A 115 1.26 -12.82 -10.25
N LEU A 116 2.40 -12.43 -9.69
CA LEU A 116 2.52 -11.95 -8.32
C LEU A 116 2.88 -10.47 -8.33
N PHE A 117 2.19 -9.68 -7.52
CA PHE A 117 2.58 -8.32 -7.15
C PHE A 117 2.89 -8.24 -5.66
N LEU A 118 4.10 -7.82 -5.32
CA LEU A 118 4.53 -7.57 -3.95
C LEU A 118 4.15 -6.15 -3.55
N TYR A 119 3.21 -6.03 -2.62
CA TYR A 119 2.70 -4.75 -2.11
C TYR A 119 3.49 -4.24 -0.90
N ASP A 120 4.20 -5.12 -0.23
CA ASP A 120 5.15 -4.83 0.84
C ASP A 120 6.57 -5.27 0.45
N LYS A 121 7.58 -4.65 1.08
CA LYS A 121 8.97 -5.06 0.88
C LYS A 121 9.18 -6.49 1.34
N ASN A 122 9.89 -7.26 0.52
CA ASN A 122 10.13 -8.69 0.72
C ASN A 122 11.19 -9.03 1.78
N ASP A 123 11.61 -8.07 2.61
CA ASP A 123 12.59 -8.31 3.64
C ASP A 123 12.11 -9.36 4.64
N GLY A 124 12.72 -10.55 4.51
CA GLY A 124 12.48 -11.65 5.41
C GLY A 124 11.22 -12.48 5.11
N MET A 125 10.61 -12.38 3.96
CA MET A 125 9.49 -13.25 3.51
C MET A 125 10.03 -14.45 2.71
N GLN A 126 10.87 -15.28 3.34
CA GLN A 126 11.51 -16.42 2.67
C GLN A 126 10.50 -17.43 2.10
N GLU A 127 9.34 -17.57 2.73
CA GLU A 127 8.27 -18.43 2.22
C GLU A 127 7.75 -17.96 0.86
N ILE A 128 7.61 -16.64 0.65
CA ILE A 128 7.19 -16.09 -0.62
C ILE A 128 8.28 -16.32 -1.67
N ASN A 129 9.55 -16.11 -1.31
CA ASN A 129 10.68 -16.35 -2.21
C ASN A 129 10.75 -17.81 -2.68
N SER A 130 10.44 -18.76 -1.82
CA SER A 130 10.42 -20.19 -2.19
C SER A 130 9.36 -20.52 -3.24
N THR A 131 8.36 -19.67 -3.42
CA THR A 131 7.28 -19.85 -4.39
C THR A 131 7.50 -19.12 -5.73
N TYR A 132 8.54 -18.32 -5.86
CA TYR A 132 8.79 -17.48 -7.05
C TYR A 132 8.87 -18.29 -8.34
N HIS A 133 9.41 -19.49 -8.29
CA HIS A 133 9.53 -20.37 -9.45
C HIS A 133 8.19 -20.84 -10.05
N TYR A 134 7.08 -20.64 -9.34
CA TYR A 134 5.75 -20.98 -9.85
C TYR A 134 5.12 -19.87 -10.71
N TYR A 135 5.65 -18.64 -10.66
CA TYR A 135 5.06 -17.49 -11.34
C TYR A 135 5.74 -17.22 -12.68
N ASP A 136 4.93 -16.79 -13.64
CA ASP A 136 5.42 -16.37 -14.96
C ASP A 136 5.93 -14.91 -14.91
N ALA A 137 5.39 -14.10 -13.99
CA ALA A 137 5.87 -12.75 -13.74
C ALA A 137 5.72 -12.36 -12.28
N ILE A 138 6.73 -11.69 -11.73
CA ILE A 138 6.73 -11.15 -10.38
C ILE A 138 7.09 -9.67 -10.44
N TYR A 139 6.21 -8.85 -9.89
CA TYR A 139 6.38 -7.42 -9.80
C TYR A 139 6.57 -6.98 -8.35
N THR A 140 7.39 -5.97 -8.15
CA THR A 140 7.59 -5.31 -6.86
C THR A 140 7.49 -3.80 -7.01
N PHE A 141 6.96 -3.13 -5.98
CA PHE A 141 6.96 -1.67 -5.91
C PHE A 141 8.24 -1.11 -5.29
N ASP A 142 9.07 -1.96 -4.66
CA ASP A 142 10.29 -1.55 -3.96
C ASP A 142 11.52 -1.68 -4.86
N LEU A 143 12.28 -0.58 -4.98
CA LEU A 143 13.47 -0.54 -5.83
C LEU A 143 14.58 -1.46 -5.31
N GLY A 144 14.70 -1.60 -3.98
CA GLY A 144 15.68 -2.50 -3.35
C GLY A 144 15.37 -3.98 -3.64
N ASP A 145 14.09 -4.37 -3.60
CA ASP A 145 13.66 -5.72 -3.93
C ASP A 145 13.84 -6.02 -5.43
N ARG A 146 13.53 -5.04 -6.29
CA ARG A 146 13.81 -5.15 -7.73
C ARG A 146 15.28 -5.52 -7.98
N ASP A 147 16.18 -4.76 -7.38
CA ASP A 147 17.62 -4.91 -7.61
C ASP A 147 18.15 -6.22 -6.98
N LYS A 148 17.70 -6.55 -5.77
CA LYS A 148 18.15 -7.73 -5.01
C LYS A 148 17.68 -9.05 -5.59
N TYR A 149 16.43 -9.12 -6.05
CA TYR A 149 15.78 -10.35 -6.52
C TYR A 149 15.55 -10.38 -8.03
N HIS A 150 16.04 -9.37 -8.77
CA HIS A 150 15.87 -9.23 -10.22
C HIS A 150 14.41 -9.28 -10.68
N LEU A 151 13.52 -8.63 -9.91
CA LEU A 151 12.09 -8.62 -10.16
C LEU A 151 11.71 -7.49 -11.15
N LYS A 152 10.54 -7.65 -11.79
CA LYS A 152 9.96 -6.56 -12.58
C LYS A 152 9.52 -5.43 -11.65
N PHE A 153 9.81 -4.19 -12.05
CA PHE A 153 9.45 -3.02 -11.26
C PHE A 153 8.12 -2.43 -11.71
N MET A 154 7.24 -2.22 -10.74
CA MET A 154 5.96 -1.54 -10.93
C MET A 154 5.55 -0.85 -9.63
N PRO A 155 5.50 0.49 -9.56
CA PRO A 155 4.93 1.19 -8.41
C PRO A 155 3.50 0.77 -8.11
N ILE A 156 3.01 1.08 -6.91
CA ILE A 156 1.60 0.90 -6.56
C ILE A 156 0.74 1.79 -7.47
N TYR A 157 -0.47 1.36 -7.78
CA TYR A 157 -1.39 2.11 -8.64
C TYR A 157 -2.06 3.29 -7.93
N TRP A 158 -2.59 4.20 -8.72
CA TRP A 158 -3.55 5.21 -8.30
C TRP A 158 -4.90 5.02 -9.01
N VAL A 159 -5.97 5.53 -8.40
CA VAL A 159 -7.35 5.39 -8.92
C VAL A 159 -7.85 6.76 -9.31
N PRO A 160 -8.29 6.97 -10.57
CA PRO A 160 -8.83 8.25 -11.01
C PRO A 160 -10.16 8.56 -10.33
N SER A 161 -10.45 9.85 -10.17
CA SER A 161 -11.71 10.36 -9.65
C SER A 161 -12.29 11.46 -10.54
N ASP A 162 -13.59 11.43 -10.73
CA ASP A 162 -14.34 12.46 -11.47
C ASP A 162 -14.84 13.61 -10.56
N SER A 163 -14.48 13.59 -9.27
CA SER A 163 -14.98 14.59 -8.31
C SER A 163 -14.27 15.93 -8.45
N VAL A 164 -15.05 17.02 -8.42
CA VAL A 164 -14.52 18.39 -8.35
C VAL A 164 -13.89 18.63 -6.98
N ASN A 165 -12.69 19.20 -6.98
CA ASN A 165 -11.90 19.39 -5.76
C ASN A 165 -12.09 20.80 -5.19
N ASN A 166 -12.76 20.90 -4.05
CA ASN A 166 -12.73 22.11 -3.22
C ASN A 166 -11.61 21.95 -2.18
N ILE A 167 -10.57 22.75 -2.29
CA ILE A 167 -9.45 22.71 -1.34
C ILE A 167 -9.92 23.18 0.04
N ARG A 168 -9.76 22.32 1.03
CA ARG A 168 -10.11 22.55 2.44
C ARG A 168 -8.85 22.63 3.33
N TYR A 169 -7.77 21.96 2.94
CA TYR A 169 -6.54 21.88 3.71
C TYR A 169 -5.35 22.34 2.88
N ASP A 170 -4.49 23.12 3.48
CA ASP A 170 -3.20 23.44 2.88
C ASP A 170 -2.26 22.24 2.96
N ILE A 171 -2.34 21.47 4.06
CA ILE A 171 -1.56 20.24 4.22
C ILE A 171 -2.38 19.09 4.82
N PHE A 172 -2.24 17.91 4.24
CA PHE A 172 -2.79 16.63 4.75
C PHE A 172 -1.68 15.64 5.03
N GLY A 173 -1.69 15.08 6.23
CA GLY A 173 -0.81 13.98 6.63
C GLY A 173 -1.56 13.01 7.53
N PHE A 174 -1.65 11.72 7.14
CA PHE A 174 -2.29 10.69 7.95
C PHE A 174 -1.51 9.38 7.86
N ALA A 175 -1.04 8.88 9.01
CA ALA A 175 -0.27 7.64 9.08
C ALA A 175 -0.59 6.88 10.37
N SER A 176 -0.21 5.60 10.44
CA SER A 176 -0.27 4.84 11.69
C SER A 176 0.77 5.36 12.68
N TYR A 177 0.33 5.60 13.91
CA TYR A 177 1.23 5.89 15.02
C TYR A 177 1.97 4.61 15.43
N ASN A 178 3.27 4.73 15.61
CA ASN A 178 4.10 3.67 16.16
C ASN A 178 5.15 4.28 17.09
N SER A 179 5.08 3.96 18.38
CA SER A 179 6.05 4.45 19.38
C SER A 179 7.49 4.04 19.09
N ARG A 180 7.69 2.96 18.33
CA ARG A 180 9.02 2.50 17.89
C ARG A 180 9.57 3.26 16.68
N LYS A 181 8.81 4.21 16.12
CA LYS A 181 9.18 5.09 15.01
C LYS A 181 9.05 6.55 15.43
N PRO A 182 9.86 7.03 16.40
CA PRO A 182 9.73 8.36 16.97
C PRO A 182 9.95 9.46 15.93
N ASP A 183 10.82 9.27 14.95
CA ASP A 183 11.15 10.28 13.94
C ASP A 183 9.95 10.67 13.10
N ARG A 184 9.11 9.69 12.69
CA ARG A 184 7.83 9.97 12.02
C ARG A 184 6.94 10.88 12.86
N THR A 185 6.79 10.54 14.14
CA THR A 185 5.91 11.29 15.06
C THR A 185 6.43 12.71 15.28
N LYS A 186 7.74 12.86 15.48
CA LYS A 186 8.41 14.16 15.64
C LYS A 186 8.16 15.02 14.40
N MET A 187 8.43 14.49 13.22
CA MET A 187 8.26 15.21 11.96
C MET A 187 6.81 15.63 11.71
N PHE A 188 5.82 14.75 11.90
CA PHE A 188 4.40 15.10 11.78
C PHE A 188 4.02 16.23 12.74
N ASN A 189 4.54 16.19 13.97
CA ASN A 189 4.28 17.21 14.98
C ASN A 189 4.90 18.55 14.60
N GLU A 190 6.15 18.56 14.16
CA GLU A 190 6.88 19.78 13.80
C GLU A 190 6.27 20.47 12.59
N VAL A 191 6.04 19.73 11.51
CA VAL A 191 5.36 20.26 10.30
C VAL A 191 3.98 20.81 10.66
N ASN A 192 3.18 20.07 11.45
CA ASN A 192 1.86 20.55 11.88
C ASN A 192 1.93 21.83 12.71
N LYS A 193 2.90 21.96 13.63
CA LYS A 193 3.09 23.17 14.46
C LYS A 193 3.50 24.36 13.62
N ILE A 194 4.44 24.18 12.70
CA ILE A 194 4.91 25.24 11.78
C ILE A 194 3.73 25.76 10.94
N CYS A 195 2.99 24.85 10.29
CA CYS A 195 1.85 25.23 9.46
C CYS A 195 0.78 25.97 10.25
N LYS A 196 0.40 25.48 11.43
CA LYS A 196 -0.60 26.13 12.30
C LYS A 196 -0.13 27.51 12.79
N ALA A 197 1.14 27.68 13.15
CA ALA A 197 1.69 28.95 13.58
C ALA A 197 1.63 30.02 12.47
N LYS A 198 1.58 29.61 11.21
CA LYS A 198 1.44 30.47 10.03
C LYS A 198 -0.01 30.57 9.51
N GLY A 199 -0.98 30.05 10.27
CA GLY A 199 -2.40 30.15 9.92
C GLY A 199 -2.84 29.22 8.79
N LEU A 200 -2.02 28.22 8.40
CA LEU A 200 -2.39 27.24 7.37
C LEU A 200 -3.39 26.22 7.91
N SER A 201 -4.34 25.83 7.08
CA SER A 201 -5.31 24.79 7.39
C SER A 201 -4.66 23.41 7.33
N THR A 202 -4.68 22.68 8.44
CA THR A 202 -3.97 21.40 8.54
C THR A 202 -4.90 20.24 8.90
N PHE A 203 -4.74 19.10 8.24
CA PHE A 203 -5.23 17.82 8.69
C PHE A 203 -4.05 16.86 8.82
N VAL A 204 -3.26 17.03 9.90
CA VAL A 204 -2.08 16.19 10.15
C VAL A 204 -2.34 15.35 11.40
N LYS A 205 -2.49 14.03 11.22
CA LYS A 205 -2.84 13.11 12.31
C LYS A 205 -2.14 11.76 12.19
N LEU A 206 -1.92 11.15 13.35
CA LEU A 206 -1.41 9.79 13.49
C LEU A 206 -2.49 8.90 14.11
N TYR A 207 -2.86 7.86 13.41
CA TYR A 207 -3.86 6.90 13.86
C TYR A 207 -3.27 5.90 14.85
N TYR A 208 -3.94 5.73 15.97
CA TYR A 208 -3.69 4.68 16.94
C TYR A 208 -5.02 4.06 17.37
N PRO A 209 -5.22 2.74 17.26
CA PRO A 209 -6.49 2.08 17.58
C PRO A 209 -6.76 2.11 19.10
N MET A 210 -7.29 3.22 19.60
CA MET A 210 -7.67 3.40 21.00
C MET A 210 -9.06 2.81 21.23
N LYS A 211 -9.13 1.50 21.53
CA LYS A 211 -10.41 0.85 21.89
C LYS A 211 -11.01 1.41 23.18
N ASN A 212 -10.17 1.82 24.13
CA ASN A 212 -10.55 2.47 25.36
C ASN A 212 -9.50 3.48 25.78
N ARG A 213 -9.89 4.76 25.86
CA ARG A 213 -8.99 5.87 26.18
C ARG A 213 -8.37 5.74 27.59
N MET A 214 -9.16 5.25 28.56
CA MET A 214 -8.63 5.05 29.93
C MET A 214 -7.57 3.96 29.97
N VAL A 215 -7.82 2.83 29.31
CA VAL A 215 -6.86 1.72 29.23
C VAL A 215 -5.58 2.17 28.50
N PHE A 216 -5.72 2.97 27.45
CA PHE A 216 -4.57 3.57 26.79
C PHE A 216 -3.76 4.47 27.72
N CYS A 217 -4.41 5.37 28.45
CA CYS A 217 -3.74 6.25 29.42
C CYS A 217 -3.01 5.47 30.51
N LEU A 218 -3.65 4.45 31.09
CA LEU A 218 -3.05 3.58 32.11
C LEU A 218 -1.81 2.84 31.55
N LYS A 219 -1.92 2.22 30.38
CA LYS A 219 -0.78 1.56 29.73
C LYS A 219 0.33 2.54 29.43
N ASN A 220 -0.01 3.76 29.01
CA ASN A 220 0.98 4.79 28.70
C ASN A 220 1.73 5.27 29.96
N ILE A 221 1.07 5.34 31.12
CA ILE A 221 1.72 5.62 32.41
C ILE A 221 2.70 4.49 32.77
N ILE A 222 2.30 3.22 32.59
CA ILE A 222 3.17 2.07 32.81
C ILE A 222 4.40 2.15 31.87
N HIS A 223 4.19 2.49 30.60
CA HIS A 223 5.30 2.69 29.66
C HIS A 223 6.21 3.84 30.06
N TYR A 224 5.69 4.93 30.59
CA TYR A 224 6.49 6.04 31.11
C TYR A 224 7.39 5.59 32.27
N LEU A 225 6.88 4.77 33.16
CA LEU A 225 7.62 4.32 34.34
C LEU A 225 8.64 3.21 34.05
N PHE A 226 8.31 2.27 33.14
CA PHE A 226 9.08 1.04 32.98
C PHE A 226 9.65 0.83 31.57
N ASN A 227 9.15 1.54 30.55
CA ASN A 227 9.59 1.36 29.17
C ASN A 227 9.46 2.65 28.34
N HIS A 228 10.36 3.59 28.55
CA HIS A 228 10.34 4.90 27.89
C HIS A 228 10.29 4.85 26.36
N LYS A 229 10.81 3.79 25.71
CA LYS A 229 10.75 3.62 24.25
C LYS A 229 9.34 3.44 23.70
N SER A 230 8.40 3.03 24.54
CA SER A 230 6.99 2.82 24.15
C SER A 230 6.06 3.92 24.68
N TYR A 231 6.61 4.90 25.38
CA TYR A 231 5.85 6.03 25.91
C TYR A 231 5.39 6.98 24.80
N THR A 232 4.13 7.38 24.89
CA THR A 232 3.52 8.38 24.00
C THR A 232 3.27 9.66 24.78
N PRO A 233 3.88 10.80 24.42
CA PRO A 233 3.61 12.07 25.09
C PRO A 233 2.12 12.41 25.06
N LEU A 234 1.54 12.68 26.23
CA LEU A 234 0.12 13.05 26.35
C LEU A 234 -0.23 14.35 25.63
N SER A 235 0.76 15.23 25.43
CA SER A 235 0.63 16.44 24.62
C SER A 235 0.17 16.15 23.21
N TYR A 236 0.66 15.09 22.57
CA TYR A 236 0.26 14.71 21.21
C TYR A 236 -1.23 14.33 21.10
N ILE A 237 -1.80 13.77 22.19
CA ILE A 237 -3.22 13.44 22.24
C ILE A 237 -4.04 14.72 22.49
N LYS A 238 -3.59 15.59 23.42
CA LYS A 238 -4.25 16.85 23.74
C LYS A 238 -4.26 17.81 22.54
N GLU A 239 -3.15 17.88 21.80
CA GLU A 239 -2.99 18.70 20.59
C GLU A 239 -3.70 18.10 19.36
N GLY A 240 -4.29 16.90 19.50
CA GLY A 240 -5.03 16.23 18.44
C GLY A 240 -4.17 15.64 17.31
N LEU A 241 -2.84 15.50 17.54
CA LEU A 241 -1.95 14.81 16.61
C LEU A 241 -2.24 13.31 16.55
N ILE A 242 -2.52 12.68 17.72
CA ILE A 242 -2.88 11.27 17.78
C ILE A 242 -4.40 11.13 17.87
N THR A 243 -4.97 10.34 16.98
CA THR A 243 -6.40 10.08 16.88
C THR A 243 -6.72 8.60 16.97
N GLY A 244 -7.87 8.27 17.61
CA GLY A 244 -8.44 6.92 17.60
C GLY A 244 -9.37 6.64 16.40
N GLN A 245 -9.65 7.66 15.59
CA GLN A 245 -10.50 7.53 14.41
C GLN A 245 -9.65 7.18 13.20
N SER A 246 -9.96 6.05 12.55
CA SER A 246 -9.40 5.69 11.25
C SER A 246 -10.13 6.43 10.14
N LEU A 247 -9.43 6.68 9.04
CA LEU A 247 -10.07 7.07 7.79
C LEU A 247 -10.40 5.80 6.99
N SER A 248 -11.57 5.78 6.38
CA SER A 248 -11.84 4.79 5.32
C SER A 248 -10.93 5.07 4.12
N PRO A 249 -10.65 4.09 3.25
CA PRO A 249 -9.87 4.34 2.04
C PRO A 249 -10.47 5.45 1.15
N ASP A 250 -11.78 5.55 1.10
CA ASP A 250 -12.48 6.55 0.30
C ASP A 250 -12.37 7.95 0.93
N ASP A 251 -12.56 8.08 2.26
CA ASP A 251 -12.34 9.34 2.97
C ASP A 251 -10.89 9.78 2.88
N PHE A 252 -9.96 8.82 2.88
CA PHE A 252 -8.55 9.10 2.74
C PHE A 252 -8.24 9.72 1.36
N ARG A 253 -8.70 9.08 0.28
CA ARG A 253 -8.54 9.58 -1.09
C ARG A 253 -9.26 10.92 -1.27
N GLN A 254 -10.47 11.08 -0.70
CA GLN A 254 -11.19 12.34 -0.73
C GLN A 254 -10.40 13.46 -0.03
N THR A 255 -9.81 13.18 1.14
CA THR A 255 -9.01 14.18 1.86
C THR A 255 -7.74 14.57 1.09
N ILE A 256 -7.10 13.62 0.37
CA ILE A 256 -6.00 13.95 -0.57
C ILE A 256 -6.49 14.97 -1.61
N ARG A 257 -7.63 14.72 -2.25
CA ARG A 257 -8.19 15.62 -3.26
C ARG A 257 -8.47 17.02 -2.72
N GLU A 258 -8.99 17.10 -1.50
CA GLU A 258 -9.31 18.35 -0.80
C GLU A 258 -8.08 19.07 -0.20
N SER A 259 -6.88 18.58 -0.47
CA SER A 259 -5.63 19.13 0.08
C SER A 259 -4.72 19.66 -1.01
N ARG A 260 -3.92 20.70 -0.70
CA ARG A 260 -2.90 21.25 -1.62
C ARG A 260 -1.65 20.40 -1.60
N VAL A 261 -1.15 20.08 -0.40
CA VAL A 261 0.11 19.37 -0.17
C VAL A 261 -0.13 18.14 0.69
N ILE A 262 0.54 17.04 0.36
CA ILE A 262 0.46 15.78 1.11
C ILE A 262 1.77 15.54 1.84
N LEU A 263 1.68 15.27 3.14
CA LEU A 263 2.81 14.83 3.97
C LEU A 263 2.85 13.30 3.99
N ASP A 264 3.86 12.75 3.34
CA ASP A 264 4.11 11.31 3.29
C ASP A 264 5.40 10.94 4.05
N THR A 265 5.38 9.76 4.64
CA THR A 265 6.56 9.16 5.28
C THR A 265 6.60 7.69 4.99
N GLN A 266 7.76 7.21 4.64
CA GLN A 266 8.01 5.79 4.44
C GLN A 266 8.50 5.08 5.70
N ALA A 267 8.53 3.76 5.65
CA ALA A 267 9.30 2.96 6.59
C ALA A 267 10.81 3.09 6.24
N PRO A 268 11.71 3.18 7.22
CA PRO A 268 13.15 3.39 6.97
C PRO A 268 13.82 2.31 6.09
N TYR A 269 13.21 1.14 6.00
CA TYR A 269 13.71 -0.01 5.21
C TYR A 269 13.04 -0.14 3.84
N GLN A 270 12.12 0.74 3.47
CA GLN A 270 11.39 0.73 2.19
C GLN A 270 11.91 1.81 1.26
N ASP A 271 12.22 1.45 0.00
CA ASP A 271 12.59 2.38 -1.05
C ASP A 271 11.43 2.68 -2.00
N GLY A 272 10.38 1.86 -1.97
CA GLY A 272 9.18 2.01 -2.78
C GLY A 272 8.29 3.18 -2.33
N LEU A 273 7.51 3.73 -3.26
CA LEU A 273 6.55 4.79 -2.98
C LEU A 273 5.28 4.19 -2.34
N THR A 274 4.82 4.80 -1.26
CA THR A 274 3.63 4.32 -0.54
C THR A 274 2.35 4.49 -1.39
N ALA A 275 1.29 3.75 -1.08
CA ALA A 275 -0.01 3.94 -1.72
C ALA A 275 -0.51 5.38 -1.60
N ARG A 276 -0.31 6.01 -0.44
CA ARG A 276 -0.66 7.42 -0.19
C ARG A 276 0.08 8.36 -1.13
N PHE A 277 1.39 8.12 -1.31
CA PHE A 277 2.21 8.87 -2.25
C PHE A 277 1.66 8.74 -3.67
N MET A 278 1.39 7.51 -4.12
CA MET A 278 0.89 7.25 -5.47
C MET A 278 -0.51 7.84 -5.72
N TRP A 279 -1.40 7.81 -4.73
CA TRP A 279 -2.71 8.46 -4.83
C TRP A 279 -2.57 9.99 -4.92
N ALA A 280 -1.67 10.58 -4.13
CA ALA A 280 -1.38 12.01 -4.21
C ALA A 280 -0.75 12.40 -5.56
N LEU A 281 0.15 11.57 -6.07
CA LEU A 281 0.80 11.75 -7.36
C LEU A 281 -0.23 11.74 -8.51
N GLY A 282 -1.14 10.76 -8.52
CA GLY A 282 -2.21 10.64 -9.51
C GLY A 282 -3.18 11.82 -9.50
N GLU A 283 -3.38 12.46 -8.35
CA GLU A 283 -4.19 13.67 -8.18
C GLU A 283 -3.38 14.98 -8.44
N GLY A 284 -2.15 14.86 -8.92
CA GLY A 284 -1.29 16.00 -9.24
C GLY A 284 -0.91 16.87 -8.04
N LYS A 285 -0.88 16.30 -6.83
CA LYS A 285 -0.58 17.07 -5.60
C LYS A 285 0.92 17.28 -5.42
N LYS A 286 1.28 18.35 -4.70
CA LYS A 286 2.63 18.50 -4.13
C LYS A 286 2.78 17.54 -2.96
N ILE A 287 3.99 16.99 -2.81
CA ILE A 287 4.25 15.96 -1.80
C ILE A 287 5.52 16.32 -1.02
N ILE A 288 5.38 16.39 0.30
CA ILE A 288 6.49 16.43 1.25
C ILE A 288 6.75 15.00 1.67
N THR A 289 7.98 14.50 1.47
CA THR A 289 8.30 13.10 1.76
C THR A 289 9.67 12.94 2.42
N THR A 290 9.83 11.87 3.21
CA THR A 290 11.17 11.45 3.71
C THR A 290 11.85 10.45 2.77
N ASN A 291 11.19 10.07 1.68
CA ASN A 291 11.73 9.10 0.72
C ASN A 291 12.63 9.78 -0.31
N SER A 292 13.94 9.76 -0.08
CA SER A 292 14.93 10.27 -1.05
C SER A 292 15.01 9.45 -2.34
N SER A 293 14.51 8.19 -2.34
CA SER A 293 14.49 7.36 -3.53
C SER A 293 13.59 7.92 -4.64
N ILE A 294 12.72 8.90 -4.33
CA ILE A 294 11.91 9.60 -5.34
C ILE A 294 12.78 10.20 -6.48
N THR A 295 13.99 10.61 -6.19
CA THR A 295 14.93 11.15 -7.21
C THR A 295 15.32 10.13 -8.28
N ARG A 296 15.09 8.84 -8.05
CA ARG A 296 15.34 7.74 -8.99
C ARG A 296 14.19 7.51 -9.99
N TYR A 297 13.07 8.21 -9.80
CA TYR A 297 11.89 8.06 -10.65
C TYR A 297 11.91 9.09 -11.80
N PRO A 298 11.52 8.70 -13.01
CA PRO A 298 11.61 9.57 -14.18
C PRO A 298 10.72 10.81 -14.13
N PHE A 299 9.66 10.79 -13.29
CA PHE A 299 8.75 11.91 -13.08
C PHE A 299 9.17 12.84 -11.93
N TYR A 300 10.40 12.70 -11.39
CA TYR A 300 10.87 13.57 -10.32
C TYR A 300 10.92 15.03 -10.76
N ASP A 301 10.30 15.91 -9.97
CA ASP A 301 10.32 17.36 -10.13
C ASP A 301 10.46 18.02 -8.75
N PRO A 302 11.53 18.77 -8.46
CA PRO A 302 11.73 19.42 -7.17
C PRO A 302 10.65 20.46 -6.83
N LYS A 303 9.86 20.93 -7.80
CA LYS A 303 8.70 21.78 -7.57
C LYS A 303 7.48 21.00 -7.07
N GLN A 304 7.41 19.70 -7.34
CA GLN A 304 6.34 18.80 -6.88
C GLN A 304 6.72 18.04 -5.62
N PHE A 305 8.02 17.73 -5.42
CA PHE A 305 8.48 16.87 -4.33
C PHE A 305 9.48 17.59 -3.45
N TYR A 306 9.13 17.79 -2.18
CA TYR A 306 10.02 18.29 -1.15
C TYR A 306 10.55 17.13 -0.30
N ILE A 307 11.85 16.86 -0.39
CA ILE A 307 12.49 15.79 0.38
C ILE A 307 12.89 16.35 1.74
N LEU A 308 12.20 15.91 2.78
CA LEU A 308 12.39 16.38 4.13
C LEU A 308 13.52 15.60 4.83
N HIS A 309 14.68 16.22 4.98
CA HIS A 309 15.79 15.74 5.83
C HIS A 309 15.79 16.51 7.15
N ASP A 310 16.06 17.80 7.08
CA ASP A 310 15.94 18.75 8.16
C ASP A 310 14.89 19.80 7.79
N ILE A 311 14.22 20.39 8.78
CA ILE A 311 13.17 21.38 8.51
C ILE A 311 13.77 22.77 8.41
N ASP A 312 13.92 23.27 7.19
CA ASP A 312 14.00 24.70 6.95
C ASP A 312 12.57 25.27 6.88
N VAL A 313 12.26 26.16 7.81
CA VAL A 313 10.88 26.66 7.97
C VAL A 313 10.44 27.50 6.78
N ASP A 314 11.30 28.36 6.27
CA ASP A 314 10.95 29.29 5.19
C ASP A 314 10.84 28.51 3.85
N GLU A 315 11.77 27.60 3.59
CA GLU A 315 11.73 26.74 2.41
C GLU A 315 10.47 25.85 2.40
N LEU A 316 10.15 25.21 3.53
CA LEU A 316 8.96 24.40 3.70
C LEU A 316 7.67 25.20 3.44
N LEU A 317 7.57 26.39 4.03
CA LEU A 317 6.38 27.23 3.86
C LEU A 317 6.25 27.74 2.43
N ASN A 318 7.33 28.16 1.81
CA ASN A 318 7.36 28.55 0.40
C ASN A 318 6.90 27.39 -0.48
N PHE A 319 7.45 26.19 -0.25
CA PHE A 319 7.00 25.00 -0.98
C PHE A 319 5.49 24.78 -0.82
N ILE A 320 4.92 24.94 0.38
CA ILE A 320 3.48 24.68 0.60
C ILE A 320 2.60 25.71 -0.15
N VAL A 321 2.96 26.99 -0.13
CA VAL A 321 2.09 28.06 -0.63
C VAL A 321 2.27 28.33 -2.13
N GLU A 322 3.42 28.07 -2.70
CA GLU A 322 3.69 28.29 -4.13
C GLU A 322 2.76 27.47 -5.01
N PRO A 323 2.12 28.08 -6.03
CA PRO A 323 1.35 27.35 -7.01
C PRO A 323 2.19 26.32 -7.77
N PHE A 324 1.59 25.19 -8.09
CA PHE A 324 2.23 24.13 -8.87
C PHE A 324 1.28 23.56 -9.93
N VAL A 325 1.82 23.27 -11.10
CA VAL A 325 1.13 22.58 -12.18
C VAL A 325 2.03 21.43 -12.65
N VAL A 326 1.50 20.23 -12.70
CA VAL A 326 2.24 19.04 -13.18
C VAL A 326 2.58 19.22 -14.66
N LEU A 327 3.83 19.00 -15.02
CA LEU A 327 4.30 19.02 -16.41
C LEU A 327 3.60 17.91 -17.22
N GLU A 328 3.29 18.17 -18.49
CA GLU A 328 2.56 17.21 -19.34
C GLU A 328 3.35 15.89 -19.50
N ASP A 329 4.66 15.94 -19.65
CA ASP A 329 5.49 14.74 -19.74
C ASP A 329 5.40 13.90 -18.45
N ASN A 330 5.37 14.54 -17.28
CA ASN A 330 5.19 13.87 -16.00
C ASN A 330 3.79 13.25 -15.86
N LYS A 331 2.74 13.93 -16.36
CA LYS A 331 1.39 13.36 -16.40
C LYS A 331 1.34 12.08 -17.22
N LEU A 332 1.96 12.05 -18.40
CA LEU A 332 2.04 10.86 -19.25
C LEU A 332 2.78 9.71 -18.56
N MET A 333 3.87 10.01 -17.84
CA MET A 333 4.60 9.00 -17.06
C MET A 333 3.79 8.48 -15.88
N ILE A 334 3.06 9.36 -15.17
CA ILE A 334 2.23 9.00 -14.02
C ILE A 334 1.01 8.18 -14.46
N GLU A 335 0.48 8.46 -15.65
CA GLU A 335 -0.67 7.76 -16.22
C GLU A 335 -0.43 6.26 -16.42
N GLN A 336 0.83 5.83 -16.59
CA GLN A 336 1.19 4.41 -16.66
C GLN A 336 0.86 3.64 -15.38
N TYR A 337 0.74 4.33 -14.25
CA TYR A 337 0.43 3.76 -12.93
C TYR A 337 -1.05 3.91 -12.55
N ARG A 338 -1.91 4.46 -13.45
CA ARG A 338 -3.35 4.41 -13.28
C ARG A 338 -3.80 2.96 -13.27
N ILE A 339 -4.74 2.60 -12.40
CA ILE A 339 -5.10 1.21 -12.09
C ILE A 339 -5.40 0.35 -13.33
N ASP A 340 -6.04 0.89 -14.35
CA ASP A 340 -6.32 0.16 -15.59
C ASP A 340 -5.05 -0.14 -16.40
N ASN A 341 -4.18 0.85 -16.60
CA ASN A 341 -2.88 0.65 -17.25
C ASN A 341 -1.99 -0.29 -16.43
N TRP A 342 -2.02 -0.15 -15.11
CA TRP A 342 -1.29 -0.98 -14.16
C TRP A 342 -1.70 -2.47 -14.28
N ILE A 343 -3.01 -2.76 -14.30
CA ILE A 343 -3.54 -4.13 -14.46
C ILE A 343 -3.17 -4.69 -15.83
N LEU A 344 -3.39 -3.92 -16.90
CA LEU A 344 -3.10 -4.36 -18.26
C LEU A 344 -1.62 -4.69 -18.46
N LYS A 345 -0.74 -3.87 -17.90
CA LYS A 345 0.70 -4.10 -18.00
C LYS A 345 1.13 -5.37 -17.28
N MET A 346 0.55 -5.68 -16.12
CA MET A 346 0.90 -6.90 -15.39
C MET A 346 0.30 -8.18 -16.01
N LEU A 347 -0.93 -8.12 -16.48
CA LEU A 347 -1.62 -9.32 -16.97
C LEU A 347 -1.35 -9.57 -18.45
N CYS A 348 -1.23 -8.54 -19.28
CA CYS A 348 -1.16 -8.69 -20.73
C CYS A 348 0.26 -8.58 -21.32
N GLU A 349 1.24 -8.04 -20.60
CA GLU A 349 2.67 -8.00 -20.98
C GLU A 349 3.47 -9.07 -20.24
#